data_8d1a3c21ea11894d61707101df27140a
#
_entry.id   8d1a3c21ea11894d61707101df27140a
#
_cell.length_a   1.000
_cell.length_b   1.000
_cell.length_c   1.000
_cell.angle_alpha   90.00
_cell.angle_beta   90.00
_cell.angle_gamma   90.00
#
_symmetry.space_group_name_H-M   'P 1'
#
loop_
_entity.id
_entity.type
_entity.pdbx_description
1 polymer ?
#
loop_
_entity_poly.entity_id
_entity_poly.type
_entity_poly.pdbx_seq_one_letter_code
_entity_poly.pdbx_strand_id
1 'polypeptide(L)'
;MRAVNDLADELSEADLAVFGVEDREDIASLSVGSIGYSLDNLPDRSSFLAEAARHVAHAKRSKHPLCFALIAFDHGTDRDGAEGHMAEEAFLRDATARWRDVLRAEDLMGRWGEDEFGIVLVNCTTVSAVQLCWRLREETPEGHSFSAGLVSFEGTETIDDLVERADDCLVQAKAKGRDRTVAEGLVDLD
;
A
#
# COMPACT_ATOMS: atom_id res chain seq x y z
N MET A 1 7.34 21.94 13.77
CA MET A 1 8.41 21.85 14.78
C MET A 1 8.01 22.28 16.20
N ARG A 2 7.00 23.13 16.42
CA ARG A 2 6.52 23.50 17.78
C ARG A 2 5.52 22.52 18.40
N ALA A 3 4.67 21.88 17.60
CA ALA A 3 3.55 21.06 18.12
C ALA A 3 3.92 19.69 18.74
N VAL A 4 5.08 19.13 18.42
CA VAL A 4 5.49 17.80 18.94
C VAL A 4 6.27 17.96 20.26
N ASN A 5 7.02 19.04 20.43
CA ASN A 5 7.68 19.33 21.70
C ASN A 5 6.67 19.69 22.81
N ASP A 6 5.56 20.36 22.46
CA ASP A 6 4.52 20.71 23.44
C ASP A 6 3.76 19.47 23.96
N LEU A 7 3.60 18.40 23.13
CA LEU A 7 2.96 17.15 23.57
C LEU A 7 3.86 16.32 24.50
N ALA A 8 5.17 16.36 24.30
CA ALA A 8 6.12 15.60 25.13
C ALA A 8 6.24 16.18 26.55
N ASP A 9 5.97 17.47 26.72
CA ASP A 9 5.99 18.14 28.03
C ASP A 9 4.71 17.91 28.87
N GLU A 10 3.61 17.45 28.24
CA GLU A 10 2.33 17.18 28.90
C GLU A 10 2.14 15.72 29.34
N LEU A 11 2.99 14.78 28.90
CA LEU A 11 2.89 13.37 29.27
C LEU A 11 3.59 13.06 30.59
N SER A 12 2.90 12.35 31.49
CA SER A 12 3.47 11.88 32.75
C SER A 12 4.34 10.62 32.56
N GLU A 13 5.25 10.33 33.52
CA GLU A 13 6.04 9.09 33.50
C GLU A 13 5.20 7.82 33.44
N ALA A 14 3.95 7.87 33.96
CA ALA A 14 3.01 6.76 33.89
C ALA A 14 2.45 6.56 32.47
N ASP A 15 2.30 7.63 31.70
CA ASP A 15 1.82 7.56 30.32
C ASP A 15 2.92 7.01 29.40
N LEU A 16 4.19 7.29 29.68
CA LEU A 16 5.35 6.79 28.92
C LEU A 16 5.53 5.27 29.07
N ALA A 17 5.27 4.74 30.27
CA ALA A 17 5.35 3.30 30.53
C ALA A 17 4.32 2.48 29.74
N VAL A 18 3.17 3.06 29.40
CA VAL A 18 2.14 2.41 28.56
C VAL A 18 2.60 2.22 27.12
N PHE A 19 3.53 3.08 26.65
CA PHE A 19 4.08 3.04 25.29
C PHE A 19 5.41 2.28 25.20
N GLY A 20 5.92 1.73 26.34
CA GLY A 20 7.18 0.97 26.37
C GLY A 20 8.42 1.85 26.14
N VAL A 21 8.34 3.14 26.42
CA VAL A 21 9.43 4.11 26.28
C VAL A 21 10.07 4.32 27.65
N GLU A 22 11.35 3.97 27.78
CA GLU A 22 12.08 4.04 29.06
C GLU A 22 12.67 5.43 29.35
N ASP A 23 12.80 6.31 28.35
CA ASP A 23 13.38 7.64 28.52
C ASP A 23 12.76 8.69 27.59
N ARG A 24 12.70 9.98 28.05
CA ARG A 24 12.20 11.11 27.25
C ARG A 24 13.09 11.43 26.05
N GLU A 25 14.36 11.02 26.07
CA GLU A 25 15.28 11.16 24.94
C GLU A 25 14.91 10.21 23.78
N ASP A 26 14.23 9.09 24.09
CA ASP A 26 13.72 8.17 23.07
C ASP A 26 12.56 8.78 22.29
N ILE A 27 11.73 9.64 22.90
CA ILE A 27 10.67 10.38 22.17
C ILE A 27 11.26 11.44 21.24
N ALA A 28 12.36 12.06 21.60
CA ALA A 28 13.04 13.03 20.74
C ALA A 28 13.74 12.36 19.55
N SER A 29 14.11 11.08 19.68
CA SER A 29 14.62 10.26 18.58
C SER A 29 13.49 9.66 17.72
N LEU A 30 12.27 9.60 18.22
CA LEU A 30 11.04 9.45 17.43
C LEU A 30 10.70 10.77 16.72
N SER A 31 11.74 11.49 16.27
CA SER A 31 11.53 12.66 15.43
C SER A 31 10.64 12.25 14.27
N VAL A 32 9.58 13.02 14.07
CA VAL A 32 8.77 13.12 12.86
C VAL A 32 9.67 13.60 11.70
N GLY A 33 10.70 12.81 11.45
CA GLY A 33 11.58 12.88 10.33
C GLY A 33 11.57 11.49 9.71
N SER A 34 10.66 11.29 8.76
CA SER A 34 10.52 10.04 8.02
C SER A 34 10.63 8.81 8.95
N ILE A 35 9.52 8.34 9.47
CA ILE A 35 9.37 6.91 9.64
C ILE A 35 9.63 6.41 8.22
N GLY A 36 10.86 6.05 7.91
CA GLY A 36 11.22 5.43 6.65
C GLY A 36 10.43 4.15 6.64
N TYR A 37 9.31 4.16 5.94
CA TYR A 37 8.58 2.96 5.63
C TYR A 37 9.49 2.16 4.72
N SER A 38 10.36 1.36 5.32
CA SER A 38 11.11 0.35 4.61
C SER A 38 10.13 -0.76 4.25
N LEU A 39 10.46 -1.61 3.29
CA LEU A 39 9.72 -2.84 3.03
C LEU A 39 9.49 -3.64 4.33
N ASP A 40 10.40 -3.49 5.29
CA ASP A 40 10.38 -4.14 6.60
C ASP A 40 9.21 -3.64 7.49
N ASN A 41 8.63 -2.47 7.20
CA ASN A 41 7.51 -1.88 7.94
C ASN A 41 6.16 -2.02 7.23
N LEU A 42 6.11 -2.67 6.06
CA LEU A 42 4.84 -3.01 5.44
C LEU A 42 4.27 -4.27 6.08
N PRO A 43 2.95 -4.34 6.32
CA PRO A 43 2.30 -5.59 6.69
C PRO A 43 2.65 -6.68 5.70
N ASP A 44 3.00 -7.85 6.19
CA ASP A 44 3.05 -9.05 5.38
C ASP A 44 1.64 -9.44 4.91
N ARG A 45 1.55 -10.41 3.99
CA ARG A 45 0.29 -10.87 3.43
C ARG A 45 -0.75 -11.23 4.49
N SER A 46 -0.35 -11.90 5.57
CA SER A 46 -1.28 -12.35 6.61
C SER A 46 -1.81 -11.20 7.44
N SER A 47 -0.94 -10.30 7.86
CA SER A 47 -1.29 -9.08 8.59
C SER A 47 -2.11 -8.12 7.73
N PHE A 48 -1.75 -7.98 6.45
CA PHE A 48 -2.51 -7.19 5.49
C PHE A 48 -3.94 -7.73 5.33
N LEU A 49 -4.12 -9.04 5.10
CA LEU A 49 -5.45 -9.64 4.95
C LEU A 49 -6.32 -9.45 6.20
N ALA A 50 -5.74 -9.60 7.38
CA ALA A 50 -6.47 -9.40 8.64
C ALA A 50 -6.96 -7.95 8.79
N GLU A 51 -6.16 -6.96 8.42
CA GLU A 51 -6.54 -5.55 8.47
C GLU A 51 -7.50 -5.18 7.34
N ALA A 52 -7.25 -5.66 6.12
CA ALA A 52 -8.13 -5.47 4.96
C ALA A 52 -9.55 -6.00 5.22
N ALA A 53 -9.67 -7.17 5.89
CA ALA A 53 -10.96 -7.71 6.29
C ALA A 53 -11.74 -6.77 7.24
N ARG A 54 -11.04 -6.03 8.11
CA ARG A 54 -11.68 -5.01 8.97
C ARG A 54 -12.20 -3.83 8.17
N HIS A 55 -11.45 -3.36 7.16
CA HIS A 55 -11.88 -2.29 6.26
C HIS A 55 -13.10 -2.72 5.43
N VAL A 56 -13.11 -3.94 4.89
CA VAL A 56 -14.26 -4.51 4.18
C VAL A 56 -15.47 -4.60 5.10
N ALA A 57 -15.32 -5.12 6.31
CA ALA A 57 -16.41 -5.18 7.29
C ALA A 57 -16.92 -3.79 7.69
N HIS A 58 -16.04 -2.78 7.76
CA HIS A 58 -16.43 -1.39 7.99
C HIS A 58 -17.21 -0.84 6.81
N ALA A 59 -16.71 -0.96 5.59
CA ALA A 59 -17.36 -0.51 4.37
C ALA A 59 -18.77 -1.13 4.20
N LYS A 60 -18.91 -2.42 4.51
CA LYS A 60 -20.19 -3.14 4.53
C LYS A 60 -21.22 -2.49 5.47
N ARG A 61 -20.80 -2.09 6.68
CA ARG A 61 -21.68 -1.46 7.67
C ARG A 61 -22.00 -0.01 7.34
N SER A 62 -21.00 0.76 6.92
CA SER A 62 -21.13 2.19 6.65
C SER A 62 -21.68 2.50 5.26
N LYS A 63 -21.66 1.50 4.35
CA LYS A 63 -22.00 1.64 2.92
C LYS A 63 -21.13 2.66 2.19
N HIS A 64 -19.91 2.86 2.68
CA HIS A 64 -18.93 3.69 2.00
C HIS A 64 -18.25 2.89 0.90
N PRO A 65 -17.88 3.53 -0.22
CA PRO A 65 -17.16 2.87 -1.30
C PRO A 65 -15.76 2.44 -0.82
N LEU A 66 -15.34 1.27 -1.28
CA LEU A 66 -14.00 0.74 -1.04
C LEU A 66 -13.51 0.11 -2.33
N CYS A 67 -12.24 0.31 -2.65
CA CYS A 67 -11.58 -0.38 -3.75
C CYS A 67 -10.40 -1.20 -3.22
N PHE A 68 -10.10 -2.27 -3.94
CA PHE A 68 -8.92 -3.09 -3.71
C PHE A 68 -8.10 -3.15 -5.00
N ALA A 69 -6.80 -2.94 -4.89
CA ALA A 69 -5.86 -3.10 -5.99
C ALA A 69 -4.80 -4.15 -5.63
N LEU A 70 -4.53 -5.04 -6.56
CA LEU A 70 -3.38 -5.93 -6.53
C LEU A 70 -2.40 -5.46 -7.61
N ILE A 71 -1.18 -5.14 -7.20
CA ILE A 71 -0.14 -4.54 -8.05
C ILE A 71 1.06 -5.48 -8.10
N ALA A 72 1.61 -5.69 -9.28
CA ALA A 72 2.85 -6.42 -9.49
C ALA A 72 3.81 -5.57 -10.32
N PHE A 73 5.06 -5.42 -9.89
CA PHE A 73 6.07 -4.78 -10.72
C PHE A 73 6.38 -5.62 -11.96
N ASP A 74 6.55 -4.95 -13.09
CA ASP A 74 6.85 -5.60 -14.35
C ASP A 74 8.37 -5.76 -14.49
N HIS A 75 8.87 -6.93 -14.10
CA HIS A 75 10.30 -7.22 -14.21
C HIS A 75 10.71 -7.64 -15.64
N GLY A 76 11.86 -7.17 -16.08
CA GLY A 76 12.58 -7.77 -17.19
C GLY A 76 13.26 -9.10 -16.74
N THR A 77 13.44 -10.02 -17.66
CA THR A 77 13.90 -11.40 -17.45
C THR A 77 15.38 -11.55 -17.02
N ASP A 78 16.12 -10.49 -16.76
CA ASP A 78 17.59 -10.50 -16.64
C ASP A 78 18.11 -10.20 -15.19
N ARG A 79 17.55 -10.84 -14.17
CA ARG A 79 18.00 -10.60 -12.77
C ARG A 79 18.42 -11.87 -12.04
N ASP A 80 19.38 -12.59 -12.62
CA ASP A 80 20.00 -13.72 -11.93
C ASP A 80 21.19 -13.27 -11.07
N GLY A 81 21.16 -13.60 -9.78
CA GLY A 81 22.29 -13.46 -8.85
C GLY A 81 22.03 -12.56 -7.63
N ALA A 82 22.90 -12.65 -6.62
CA ALA A 82 22.77 -11.95 -5.35
C ALA A 82 22.80 -10.41 -5.49
N GLU A 83 23.56 -9.88 -6.45
CA GLU A 83 23.61 -8.43 -6.74
C GLU A 83 22.28 -7.93 -7.34
N GLY A 84 21.64 -8.74 -8.18
CA GLY A 84 20.32 -8.43 -8.73
C GLY A 84 19.26 -8.37 -7.65
N HIS A 85 19.25 -9.30 -6.72
CA HIS A 85 18.30 -9.33 -5.59
C HIS A 85 18.45 -8.12 -4.64
N MET A 86 19.68 -7.69 -4.33
CA MET A 86 19.91 -6.50 -3.51
C MET A 86 19.46 -5.22 -4.20
N ALA A 87 19.68 -5.09 -5.50
CA ALA A 87 19.25 -3.95 -6.29
C ALA A 87 17.72 -3.88 -6.37
N GLU A 88 17.07 -5.04 -6.49
CA GLU A 88 15.61 -5.16 -6.50
C GLU A 88 14.98 -4.75 -5.17
N GLU A 89 15.50 -5.25 -4.04
CA GLU A 89 15.03 -4.84 -2.71
C GLU A 89 15.19 -3.33 -2.48
N ALA A 90 16.29 -2.74 -2.94
CA ALA A 90 16.51 -1.28 -2.86
C ALA A 90 15.50 -0.51 -3.73
N PHE A 91 15.21 -1.00 -4.94
CA PHE A 91 14.18 -0.45 -5.81
C PHE A 91 12.79 -0.52 -5.17
N LEU A 92 12.40 -1.70 -4.65
CA LEU A 92 11.09 -1.88 -4.02
C LEU A 92 10.91 -0.97 -2.80
N ARG A 93 11.98 -0.72 -2.02
CA ARG A 93 11.97 0.23 -0.91
C ARG A 93 11.73 1.66 -1.39
N ASP A 94 12.43 2.11 -2.44
CA ASP A 94 12.25 3.45 -2.99
C ASP A 94 10.84 3.62 -3.57
N ALA A 95 10.37 2.68 -4.36
CA ALA A 95 9.05 2.70 -4.96
C ALA A 95 7.93 2.74 -3.90
N THR A 96 7.98 1.86 -2.90
CA THR A 96 6.96 1.81 -1.85
C THR A 96 7.00 3.03 -0.92
N ALA A 97 8.16 3.63 -0.69
CA ALA A 97 8.28 4.89 0.05
C ALA A 97 7.54 6.02 -0.69
N ARG A 98 7.79 6.19 -2.00
CA ARG A 98 7.10 7.18 -2.84
C ARG A 98 5.60 6.94 -2.93
N TRP A 99 5.18 5.68 -3.08
CA TRP A 99 3.77 5.31 -3.11
C TRP A 99 3.04 5.66 -1.81
N ARG A 100 3.74 5.54 -0.68
CA ARG A 100 3.18 5.90 0.62
C ARG A 100 2.86 7.39 0.72
N ASP A 101 3.66 8.25 0.09
CA ASP A 101 3.39 9.69 0.05
C ASP A 101 2.17 10.05 -0.82
N VAL A 102 1.80 9.16 -1.73
CA VAL A 102 0.59 9.29 -2.57
C VAL A 102 -0.67 8.79 -1.85
N LEU A 103 -0.52 7.75 -1.03
CA LEU A 103 -1.62 7.13 -0.28
C LEU A 103 -2.03 8.01 0.92
N ARG A 104 -3.30 7.91 1.32
CA ARG A 104 -3.80 8.57 2.52
C ARG A 104 -3.50 7.73 3.75
N ALA A 105 -3.58 8.34 4.93
CA ALA A 105 -3.35 7.65 6.20
C ALA A 105 -4.34 6.51 6.48
N GLU A 106 -5.55 6.60 5.94
CA GLU A 106 -6.59 5.57 6.05
C GLU A 106 -6.46 4.44 5.02
N ASP A 107 -5.67 4.63 3.96
CA ASP A 107 -5.43 3.59 2.96
C ASP A 107 -4.42 2.58 3.51
N LEU A 108 -4.62 1.31 3.19
CA LEU A 108 -3.75 0.23 3.64
C LEU A 108 -2.94 -0.30 2.46
N MET A 109 -1.61 -0.35 2.61
CA MET A 109 -0.71 -1.03 1.68
C MET A 109 0.05 -2.12 2.42
N GLY A 110 0.20 -3.29 1.79
CA GLY A 110 0.95 -4.42 2.32
C GLY A 110 1.67 -5.21 1.24
N ARG A 111 2.73 -5.91 1.64
CA ARG A 111 3.49 -6.79 0.75
C ARG A 111 2.72 -8.09 0.53
N TRP A 112 2.39 -8.38 -0.73
CA TRP A 112 1.62 -9.56 -1.12
C TRP A 112 2.52 -10.73 -1.54
N GLY A 113 3.59 -10.43 -2.26
CA GLY A 113 4.58 -11.37 -2.78
C GLY A 113 5.98 -10.75 -2.80
N GLU A 114 6.87 -11.32 -3.58
CA GLU A 114 8.24 -10.80 -3.73
C GLU A 114 8.23 -9.40 -4.33
N ASP A 115 7.45 -9.21 -5.37
CA ASP A 115 7.27 -7.99 -6.16
C ASP A 115 5.81 -7.53 -6.25
N GLU A 116 4.94 -8.10 -5.41
CA GLU A 116 3.50 -7.85 -5.42
C GLU A 116 3.04 -7.14 -4.14
N PHE A 117 2.09 -6.21 -4.31
CA PHE A 117 1.54 -5.39 -3.25
C PHE A 117 0.02 -5.34 -3.32
N GLY A 118 -0.62 -5.46 -2.17
CA GLY A 118 -2.05 -5.22 -2.02
C GLY A 118 -2.31 -3.82 -1.50
N ILE A 119 -3.32 -3.13 -2.02
CA ILE A 119 -3.73 -1.80 -1.54
C ILE A 119 -5.25 -1.78 -1.34
N VAL A 120 -5.69 -1.42 -0.13
CA VAL A 120 -7.09 -1.12 0.16
C VAL A 120 -7.28 0.38 0.20
N LEU A 121 -8.19 0.90 -0.61
CA LEU A 121 -8.54 2.30 -0.73
C LEU A 121 -9.89 2.56 -0.07
N VAL A 122 -9.87 3.26 1.05
CA VAL A 122 -11.06 3.53 1.87
C VAL A 122 -11.77 4.78 1.36
N ASN A 123 -13.10 4.77 1.39
CA ASN A 123 -13.92 5.88 0.88
C ASN A 123 -13.53 6.29 -0.55
N CYS A 124 -13.21 5.31 -1.39
CA CYS A 124 -12.68 5.53 -2.72
C CYS A 124 -13.59 4.91 -3.78
N THR A 125 -13.98 5.72 -4.77
CA THR A 125 -14.72 5.24 -5.95
C THR A 125 -13.74 4.63 -6.97
N THR A 126 -14.23 3.77 -7.87
CA THR A 126 -13.41 3.16 -8.92
C THR A 126 -12.67 4.20 -9.76
N VAL A 127 -13.32 5.31 -10.13
CA VAL A 127 -12.70 6.40 -10.88
C VAL A 127 -11.54 7.03 -10.10
N SER A 128 -11.75 7.31 -8.81
CA SER A 128 -10.68 7.87 -7.96
C SER A 128 -9.54 6.88 -7.74
N ALA A 129 -9.84 5.59 -7.66
CA ALA A 129 -8.84 4.53 -7.54
C ALA A 129 -7.99 4.39 -8.80
N VAL A 130 -8.58 4.49 -10.00
CA VAL A 130 -7.84 4.54 -11.26
C VAL A 130 -6.90 5.75 -11.30
N GLN A 131 -7.40 6.94 -10.93
CA GLN A 131 -6.56 8.15 -10.85
C GLN A 131 -5.41 7.99 -9.85
N LEU A 132 -5.64 7.29 -8.75
CA LEU A 132 -4.57 6.97 -7.80
C LEU A 132 -3.53 6.03 -8.42
N CYS A 133 -3.93 4.97 -9.13
CA CYS A 133 -3.00 4.09 -9.83
C CYS A 133 -2.12 4.85 -10.83
N TRP A 134 -2.67 5.85 -11.52
CA TRP A 134 -1.89 6.74 -12.38
C TRP A 134 -0.83 7.53 -11.61
N ARG A 135 -1.19 8.08 -10.47
CA ARG A 135 -0.24 8.80 -9.59
C ARG A 135 0.84 7.87 -9.05
N LEU A 136 0.49 6.64 -8.64
CA LEU A 136 1.47 5.64 -8.23
C LEU A 136 2.45 5.32 -9.36
N ARG A 137 1.97 5.29 -10.60
CA ARG A 137 2.81 5.07 -11.79
C ARG A 137 3.76 6.23 -12.03
N GLU A 138 3.31 7.48 -11.89
CA GLU A 138 4.15 8.68 -12.03
C GLU A 138 5.26 8.72 -10.95
N GLU A 139 4.98 8.22 -9.76
CA GLU A 139 5.94 8.14 -8.65
C GLU A 139 6.82 6.87 -8.69
N THR A 140 6.53 5.93 -9.59
CA THR A 140 7.38 4.75 -9.76
C THR A 140 8.74 5.16 -10.35
N PRO A 141 9.88 4.68 -9.80
CA PRO A 141 11.21 5.06 -10.30
C PRO A 141 11.37 4.78 -11.78
N GLU A 142 12.09 5.69 -12.48
CA GLU A 142 12.32 5.61 -13.93
C GLU A 142 12.88 4.25 -14.36
N GLY A 143 12.44 3.78 -15.51
CA GLY A 143 12.84 2.49 -16.09
C GLY A 143 12.10 1.29 -15.50
N HIS A 144 11.15 1.51 -14.60
CA HIS A 144 10.30 0.48 -14.03
C HIS A 144 8.83 0.79 -14.28
N SER A 145 8.04 -0.27 -14.38
CA SER A 145 6.59 -0.19 -14.51
C SER A 145 5.93 -1.24 -13.63
N PHE A 146 4.62 -1.13 -13.49
CA PHE A 146 3.81 -2.14 -12.83
C PHE A 146 2.52 -2.42 -13.59
N SER A 147 2.00 -3.61 -13.41
CA SER A 147 0.65 -3.99 -13.79
C SER A 147 -0.23 -4.02 -12.55
N ALA A 148 -1.49 -3.59 -12.69
CA ALA A 148 -2.43 -3.58 -11.58
C ALA A 148 -3.80 -4.13 -11.98
N GLY A 149 -4.40 -4.92 -11.08
CA GLY A 149 -5.81 -5.28 -11.11
C GLY A 149 -6.57 -4.49 -10.05
N LEU A 150 -7.63 -3.81 -10.43
CA LEU A 150 -8.43 -2.94 -9.56
C LEU A 150 -9.88 -3.37 -9.56
N VAL A 151 -10.47 -3.54 -8.37
CA VAL A 151 -11.86 -3.89 -8.18
C VAL A 151 -12.54 -3.00 -7.14
N SER A 152 -13.84 -2.80 -7.28
CA SER A 152 -14.66 -2.13 -6.27
C SER A 152 -15.40 -3.15 -5.41
N PHE A 153 -15.57 -2.84 -4.13
CA PHE A 153 -16.39 -3.61 -3.21
C PHE A 153 -17.88 -3.46 -3.53
N GLU A 154 -18.58 -4.58 -3.74
CA GLU A 154 -19.99 -4.62 -4.13
C GLU A 154 -20.97 -4.74 -2.93
N GLY A 155 -20.45 -4.70 -1.71
CA GLY A 155 -21.26 -4.61 -0.49
C GLY A 155 -21.52 -5.93 0.23
N THR A 156 -21.30 -7.08 -0.38
CA THR A 156 -21.57 -8.41 0.22
C THR A 156 -20.34 -9.30 0.36
N GLU A 157 -19.30 -9.01 -0.37
CA GLU A 157 -18.08 -9.79 -0.55
C GLU A 157 -17.21 -9.86 0.71
N THR A 158 -16.33 -10.83 0.71
CA THR A 158 -15.19 -10.94 1.62
C THR A 158 -13.94 -10.32 1.00
N ILE A 159 -12.87 -10.21 1.77
CA ILE A 159 -11.57 -9.78 1.21
C ILE A 159 -11.02 -10.80 0.21
N ASP A 160 -11.25 -12.08 0.43
CA ASP A 160 -10.80 -13.15 -0.45
C ASP A 160 -11.47 -13.06 -1.83
N ASP A 161 -12.76 -12.72 -1.87
CA ASP A 161 -13.50 -12.49 -3.13
C ASP A 161 -12.91 -11.28 -3.90
N LEU A 162 -12.55 -10.18 -3.19
CA LEU A 162 -11.92 -9.02 -3.80
C LEU A 162 -10.53 -9.35 -4.35
N VAL A 163 -9.77 -10.16 -3.63
CA VAL A 163 -8.45 -10.63 -4.05
C VAL A 163 -8.54 -11.44 -5.33
N GLU A 164 -9.46 -12.41 -5.40
CA GLU A 164 -9.66 -13.27 -6.58
C GLU A 164 -9.98 -12.42 -7.82
N ARG A 165 -10.92 -11.48 -7.70
CA ARG A 165 -11.31 -10.59 -8.81
C ARG A 165 -10.17 -9.65 -9.22
N ALA A 166 -9.41 -9.12 -8.27
CA ALA A 166 -8.27 -8.26 -8.56
C ALA A 166 -7.12 -9.03 -9.24
N ASP A 167 -6.90 -10.29 -8.86
CA ASP A 167 -5.92 -11.16 -9.51
C ASP A 167 -6.30 -11.42 -10.97
N ASP A 168 -7.57 -11.71 -11.26
CA ASP A 168 -8.07 -11.86 -12.62
C ASP A 168 -7.82 -10.60 -13.48
N CYS A 169 -8.04 -9.42 -12.90
CA CYS A 169 -7.73 -8.14 -13.56
C CYS A 169 -6.22 -7.94 -13.74
N LEU A 170 -5.40 -8.31 -12.77
CA LEU A 170 -3.93 -8.24 -12.87
C LEU A 170 -3.39 -9.16 -13.96
N VAL A 171 -3.91 -10.38 -14.05
CA VAL A 171 -3.59 -11.32 -15.15
C VAL A 171 -3.91 -10.70 -16.51
N GLN A 172 -5.07 -10.05 -16.63
CA GLN A 172 -5.45 -9.34 -17.85
C GLN A 172 -4.50 -8.16 -18.16
N ALA A 173 -4.11 -7.38 -17.14
CA ALA A 173 -3.15 -6.28 -17.31
C ALA A 173 -1.81 -6.79 -17.85
N LYS A 174 -1.29 -7.86 -17.26
CA LYS A 174 -0.05 -8.54 -17.72
C LYS A 174 -0.20 -9.08 -19.15
N ALA A 175 -1.32 -9.68 -19.50
CA ALA A 175 -1.59 -10.24 -20.83
C ALA A 175 -1.76 -9.17 -21.92
N LYS A 176 -2.30 -8.01 -21.59
CA LYS A 176 -2.51 -6.88 -22.52
C LYS A 176 -1.24 -6.06 -22.80
N GLY A 177 -0.08 -6.47 -22.28
CA GLY A 177 1.22 -5.85 -22.56
C GLY A 177 1.85 -5.15 -21.37
N ARG A 178 1.36 -5.42 -20.15
CA ARG A 178 1.88 -4.83 -18.89
C ARG A 178 1.75 -3.30 -18.85
N ASP A 179 2.40 -2.68 -17.85
CA ASP A 179 2.48 -1.24 -17.66
C ASP A 179 1.09 -0.56 -17.71
N ARG A 180 0.12 -1.15 -17.03
CA ARG A 180 -1.28 -0.69 -17.02
C ARG A 180 -2.08 -1.15 -15.81
N THR A 181 -3.18 -0.45 -15.58
CA THR A 181 -4.22 -0.85 -14.63
C THR A 181 -5.44 -1.36 -15.40
N VAL A 182 -5.89 -2.56 -15.08
CA VAL A 182 -7.19 -3.08 -15.52
C VAL A 182 -8.14 -2.94 -14.34
N ALA A 183 -9.18 -2.13 -14.51
CA ALA A 183 -10.24 -1.97 -13.53
C ALA A 183 -11.49 -2.73 -13.99
N GLU A 184 -12.02 -3.57 -13.10
CA GLU A 184 -13.23 -4.33 -13.42
C GLU A 184 -14.41 -3.40 -13.71
N GLY A 185 -15.14 -3.69 -14.78
CA GLY A 185 -16.30 -2.89 -15.19
C GLY A 185 -15.99 -1.55 -15.88
N LEU A 186 -14.73 -1.18 -16.00
CA LEU A 186 -14.32 -0.05 -16.82
C LEU A 186 -13.67 -0.58 -18.12
N VAL A 187 -14.08 -0.01 -19.25
CA VAL A 187 -13.40 -0.24 -20.54
C VAL A 187 -12.02 0.39 -20.43
N ASP A 188 -10.99 -0.32 -20.95
CA ASP A 188 -9.58 0.09 -20.90
C ASP A 188 -9.41 1.61 -21.06
N LEU A 189 -8.90 2.23 -20.01
CA LEU A 189 -8.45 3.61 -20.05
C LEU A 189 -6.94 3.57 -20.33
N ASP A 190 -6.58 3.57 -21.62
CA ASP A 190 -5.20 3.75 -22.08
C ASP A 190 -4.69 5.16 -21.75
#